data_ce1a19788f13d65e4785f6044312aead
#
_entry.id   ce1a19788f13d65e4785f6044312aead
#
_cell.length_a   1.000
_cell.length_b   1.000
_cell.length_c   1.000
_cell.angle_alpha   90.00
_cell.angle_beta   90.00
_cell.angle_gamma   90.00
#
_symmetry.space_group_name_H-M   'P 1'
#
loop_
_entity.id
_entity.type
_entity.pdbx_description
1 polymer ?
#
loop_
_entity_poly.entity_id
_entity_poly.type
_entity_poly.pdbx_seq_one_letter_code
_entity_poly.pdbx_strand_id
1 'polypeptide(L)'
;MKCTNRTHHLKIKLLCISCIAALFMNGCGTGKTADIQNPYSLTGDNSSVSNQFFARNLCVTNDINFGTDQVHADYAEGAGVFDLTTKEVLYSQNLFEKLYPASTTKILTAYIIIRNCDLDDKVTVSADAIANMADSSKCGLAAGDVLTVRDLLYGLLLVSGNDAANVLAEYYSGSIDKFAEEMNREAKALGATQSHFVNANGLPDDDHYTTVYDMYLIFQEAIQTQDFIDIIHTKSYDAAYQNASGNTVTQTWESTNRYLNGQTKEPEDITVVGGKTGTTNAAGYCLVLYSKNKKGDDIVSIVYKGKTRSDMYTLMNQILSTFAN
;
A
#
# COMPACT_ATOMS: atom_id res chain seq x y z
N MET A 1 -1.24 23.95 -8.20
CA MET A 1 -2.42 24.04 -7.31
C MET A 1 -2.11 23.14 -6.12
N LYS A 2 -2.30 23.57 -4.90
CA LYS A 2 -1.93 22.77 -3.71
C LYS A 2 -3.13 21.95 -3.26
N CYS A 3 -2.99 20.65 -3.16
CA CYS A 3 -3.95 19.84 -2.42
C CYS A 3 -4.07 20.37 -1.00
N THR A 4 -5.27 20.64 -0.55
CA THR A 4 -5.52 21.12 0.82
C THR A 4 -5.59 19.90 1.73
N ASN A 5 -4.67 19.83 2.71
CA ASN A 5 -4.70 18.81 3.75
C ASN A 5 -6.11 18.73 4.38
N ARG A 6 -6.81 17.66 4.17
CA ARG A 6 -8.05 17.31 4.88
C ARG A 6 -7.70 16.74 6.26
N THR A 7 -7.02 17.55 7.09
CA THR A 7 -6.87 17.19 8.50
C THR A 7 -8.15 17.57 9.24
N HIS A 8 -8.83 16.60 9.81
CA HIS A 8 -9.88 16.83 10.81
C HIS A 8 -9.27 17.60 11.98
N HIS A 9 -9.44 18.90 12.00
CA HIS A 9 -9.11 19.74 13.15
C HIS A 9 -10.02 19.41 14.32
N LEU A 10 -9.55 18.56 15.20
CA LEU A 10 -10.08 18.48 16.55
C LEU A 10 -9.64 19.77 17.28
N LYS A 11 -10.58 20.69 17.47
CA LYS A 11 -10.35 21.93 18.21
C LYS A 11 -10.11 21.62 19.69
N ILE A 12 -8.87 21.50 20.10
CA ILE A 12 -8.49 21.52 21.51
C ILE A 12 -8.40 22.99 21.93
N LYS A 13 -9.35 23.42 22.74
CA LYS A 13 -9.28 24.73 23.41
C LYS A 13 -8.18 24.69 24.47
N LEU A 14 -7.12 25.45 24.25
CA LEU A 14 -6.10 25.71 25.24
C LEU A 14 -6.70 26.63 26.33
N LEU A 15 -6.85 26.13 27.54
CA LEU A 15 -7.17 26.92 28.72
C LEU A 15 -5.85 27.17 29.48
N CYS A 16 -5.33 28.41 29.42
CA CYS A 16 -4.24 28.86 30.27
C CYS A 16 -4.72 29.04 31.69
N ILE A 17 -4.10 28.34 32.64
CA ILE A 17 -4.15 28.71 34.07
C ILE A 17 -2.71 28.77 34.58
N SER A 18 -2.30 30.01 34.86
CA SER A 18 -1.12 30.34 35.66
C SER A 18 -1.47 30.18 37.14
N CYS A 19 -0.58 29.55 37.94
CA CYS A 19 -0.41 29.89 39.37
C CYS A 19 0.83 29.21 39.96
N ILE A 20 1.86 29.99 40.20
CA ILE A 20 2.44 30.34 41.51
C ILE A 20 3.26 29.21 42.23
N ALA A 21 4.55 29.52 42.31
CA ALA A 21 5.56 28.81 43.08
C ALA A 21 5.30 28.92 44.59
N ALA A 22 5.57 27.84 45.34
CA ALA A 22 5.92 27.93 46.75
C ALA A 22 7.01 26.88 47.05
N LEU A 23 8.18 27.40 47.38
CA LEU A 23 9.30 26.66 48.01
C LEU A 23 8.91 26.23 49.40
N PHE A 24 9.17 24.97 49.74
CA PHE A 24 9.55 24.58 51.12
C PHE A 24 10.64 23.51 51.05
N MET A 25 11.81 23.88 51.52
CA MET A 25 12.87 22.97 51.93
C MET A 25 12.56 22.41 53.34
N ASN A 26 12.76 21.12 53.49
CA ASN A 26 13.23 20.39 54.68
C ASN A 26 13.02 18.91 54.37
N GLY A 27 13.95 18.03 54.55
CA GLY A 27 14.94 17.73 55.50
C GLY A 27 15.39 16.29 55.32
N CYS A 28 16.56 16.00 55.63
CA CYS A 28 17.30 14.77 55.65
C CYS A 28 16.49 13.52 56.09
N GLY A 29 16.67 12.38 55.42
CA GLY A 29 16.20 11.10 55.94
C GLY A 29 16.39 9.92 55.01
N THR A 30 17.48 9.16 55.20
CA THR A 30 17.69 7.72 55.03
C THR A 30 17.46 7.13 53.62
N GLY A 31 18.54 6.62 53.08
CA GLY A 31 18.61 5.86 51.84
C GLY A 31 17.61 4.71 51.77
N LYS A 32 16.77 4.77 50.73
CA LYS A 32 16.17 3.59 50.13
C LYS A 32 16.77 3.49 48.74
N THR A 33 17.50 2.42 48.49
CA THR A 33 17.90 1.96 47.20
C THR A 33 16.66 1.98 46.32
N ALA A 34 16.70 2.76 45.20
CA ALA A 34 15.66 2.70 44.20
C ALA A 34 15.70 1.29 43.62
N ASP A 35 14.70 0.49 43.95
CA ASP A 35 14.41 -0.73 43.22
C ASP A 35 14.13 -0.35 41.78
N ILE A 36 15.06 -0.70 40.89
CA ILE A 36 14.82 -0.66 39.43
C ILE A 36 13.80 -1.78 39.20
N GLN A 37 12.52 -1.42 39.23
CA GLN A 37 11.46 -2.34 38.85
C GLN A 37 11.73 -2.73 37.41
N ASN A 38 12.00 -4.00 37.21
CA ASN A 38 12.13 -4.63 35.91
C ASN A 38 10.79 -4.43 35.17
N PRO A 39 10.75 -3.69 34.04
CA PRO A 39 9.51 -3.41 33.31
C PRO A 39 8.83 -4.66 32.73
N TYR A 40 9.41 -5.85 32.94
CA TYR A 40 8.90 -7.13 32.45
C TYR A 40 8.45 -8.10 33.52
N SER A 41 8.21 -7.66 34.79
CA SER A 41 7.68 -8.56 35.81
C SER A 41 6.18 -8.81 35.56
N LEU A 42 5.85 -9.99 35.09
CA LEU A 42 4.50 -10.55 35.00
C LEU A 42 3.97 -11.01 36.37
N THR A 43 3.88 -10.12 37.34
CA THR A 43 3.16 -10.42 38.60
C THR A 43 1.84 -9.70 38.59
N GLY A 44 0.76 -10.50 38.50
CA GLY A 44 -0.59 -10.02 38.41
C GLY A 44 -1.04 -9.19 39.59
N ASP A 45 -1.49 -7.99 39.30
CA ASP A 45 -2.51 -7.29 40.08
C ASP A 45 -3.58 -6.83 39.09
N ASN A 46 -4.84 -7.20 39.34
CA ASN A 46 -6.01 -6.92 38.56
C ASN A 46 -6.40 -5.44 38.59
N SER A 47 -5.49 -4.56 38.22
CA SER A 47 -5.85 -3.21 37.79
C SER A 47 -5.75 -3.18 36.29
N SER A 48 -6.85 -2.85 35.62
CA SER A 48 -7.03 -2.80 34.18
C SER A 48 -6.14 -1.74 33.47
N VAL A 49 -4.83 -1.93 33.54
CA VAL A 49 -3.92 -1.36 32.58
C VAL A 49 -3.97 -2.32 31.38
N SER A 50 -4.78 -1.99 30.38
CA SER A 50 -4.69 -2.67 29.11
C SER A 50 -3.29 -2.42 28.57
N ASN A 51 -2.40 -3.40 28.73
CA ASN A 51 -1.15 -3.43 27.98
C ASN A 51 -1.52 -3.46 26.52
N GLN A 52 -1.58 -2.28 25.91
CA GLN A 52 -1.74 -2.18 24.48
C GLN A 52 -0.45 -2.70 23.86
N PHE A 53 -0.48 -3.95 23.42
CA PHE A 53 0.65 -4.50 22.69
C PHE A 53 0.92 -3.60 21.49
N PHE A 54 2.18 -3.21 21.32
CA PHE A 54 2.66 -2.56 20.12
C PHE A 54 2.27 -3.44 18.92
N ALA A 55 1.74 -2.80 17.85
CA ALA A 55 1.35 -3.49 16.62
C ALA A 55 0.19 -4.53 16.71
N ARG A 56 -0.70 -4.43 17.72
CA ARG A 56 -1.83 -5.37 17.86
C ARG A 56 -2.78 -5.44 16.65
N ASN A 57 -2.71 -4.46 15.76
CA ASN A 57 -3.53 -4.39 14.54
C ASN A 57 -2.78 -4.92 13.29
N LEU A 58 -1.55 -5.41 13.47
CA LEU A 58 -0.70 -5.91 12.39
C LEU A 58 -0.49 -7.41 12.52
N CYS A 59 -0.34 -8.08 11.36
CA CYS A 59 0.19 -9.44 11.31
C CYS A 59 1.70 -9.36 11.58
N VAL A 60 2.15 -9.79 12.75
CA VAL A 60 3.56 -9.72 13.15
C VAL A 60 4.21 -11.07 12.95
N THR A 61 5.39 -11.09 12.36
CA THR A 61 6.18 -12.32 12.14
C THR A 61 7.67 -12.04 12.24
N ASN A 62 8.47 -13.10 12.22
CA ASN A 62 9.92 -13.05 12.10
C ASN A 62 10.36 -13.48 10.69
N ASP A 63 11.65 -13.44 10.42
CA ASP A 63 12.26 -13.82 9.12
C ASP A 63 12.44 -15.36 9.04
N ILE A 64 11.33 -16.12 9.16
CA ILE A 64 11.32 -17.56 9.01
C ILE A 64 10.29 -17.95 7.95
N ASN A 65 10.73 -18.70 6.94
CA ASN A 65 9.84 -19.27 5.95
C ASN A 65 9.05 -20.44 6.54
N PHE A 66 7.75 -20.51 6.25
CA PHE A 66 6.90 -21.65 6.61
C PHE A 66 5.79 -21.88 5.56
N GLY A 67 5.36 -23.14 5.45
CA GLY A 67 4.36 -23.58 4.46
C GLY A 67 4.93 -23.76 3.04
N THR A 68 6.22 -23.52 2.83
CA THR A 68 6.86 -23.56 1.51
C THR A 68 6.98 -25.00 0.94
N ASP A 69 6.89 -26.00 1.78
CA ASP A 69 6.87 -27.42 1.42
C ASP A 69 5.51 -27.93 0.93
N GLN A 70 4.46 -27.12 1.07
CA GLN A 70 3.08 -27.48 0.72
C GLN A 70 2.63 -26.88 -0.63
N VAL A 71 3.46 -26.04 -1.25
CA VAL A 71 3.17 -25.32 -2.50
C VAL A 71 4.39 -25.29 -3.42
N HIS A 72 4.23 -24.86 -4.66
CA HIS A 72 5.37 -24.62 -5.56
C HIS A 72 6.07 -23.30 -5.24
N ALA A 73 6.73 -23.24 -4.08
CA ALA A 73 7.44 -22.04 -3.61
C ALA A 73 8.52 -21.57 -4.61
N ASP A 74 9.09 -22.49 -5.40
CA ASP A 74 10.08 -22.18 -6.46
C ASP A 74 9.52 -21.36 -7.62
N TYR A 75 8.20 -21.13 -7.70
CA TYR A 75 7.57 -20.31 -8.75
C TYR A 75 7.80 -18.81 -8.57
N ALA A 76 8.14 -18.37 -7.37
CA ALA A 76 8.45 -16.97 -7.07
C ALA A 76 9.59 -16.85 -6.05
N GLU A 77 10.16 -15.66 -5.88
CA GLU A 77 11.22 -15.42 -4.91
C GLU A 77 10.65 -15.07 -3.53
N GLY A 78 9.62 -14.24 -3.47
CA GLY A 78 8.96 -13.86 -2.22
C GLY A 78 7.45 -13.97 -2.31
N ALA A 79 6.82 -14.46 -1.23
CA ALA A 79 5.37 -14.50 -1.13
C ALA A 79 4.89 -14.52 0.34
N GLY A 80 3.67 -14.04 0.57
CA GLY A 80 3.06 -14.03 1.90
C GLY A 80 1.54 -14.03 1.85
N VAL A 81 0.92 -14.60 2.89
CA VAL A 81 -0.52 -14.54 3.15
C VAL A 81 -0.73 -14.03 4.57
N PHE A 82 -1.54 -13.00 4.68
CA PHE A 82 -1.80 -12.25 5.92
C PHE A 82 -3.30 -12.20 6.17
N ASP A 83 -3.74 -12.77 7.29
CA ASP A 83 -5.13 -12.65 7.75
C ASP A 83 -5.29 -11.39 8.59
N LEU A 84 -5.98 -10.41 8.02
CA LEU A 84 -6.21 -9.12 8.70
C LEU A 84 -7.27 -9.20 9.79
N THR A 85 -8.06 -10.26 9.85
CA THR A 85 -9.09 -10.49 10.88
C THR A 85 -8.46 -11.08 12.13
N THR A 86 -7.70 -12.17 11.99
CA THR A 86 -7.01 -12.84 13.11
C THR A 86 -5.68 -12.23 13.46
N LYS A 87 -5.10 -11.39 12.58
CA LYS A 87 -3.76 -10.80 12.70
C LYS A 87 -2.63 -11.82 12.64
N GLU A 88 -2.84 -12.87 11.86
CA GLU A 88 -1.87 -13.95 11.68
C GLU A 88 -1.22 -13.90 10.31
N VAL A 89 0.06 -14.27 10.24
CA VAL A 89 0.73 -14.60 8.98
C VAL A 89 0.49 -16.07 8.73
N LEU A 90 -0.20 -16.40 7.62
CA LEU A 90 -0.62 -17.76 7.30
C LEU A 90 0.40 -18.49 6.41
N TYR A 91 1.18 -17.74 5.62
CA TYR A 91 2.23 -18.23 4.75
C TYR A 91 3.39 -17.23 4.69
N SER A 92 4.61 -17.73 4.73
CA SER A 92 5.82 -16.90 4.72
C SER A 92 6.90 -17.50 3.82
N GLN A 93 7.32 -16.71 2.82
CA GLN A 93 8.46 -17.01 1.95
C GLN A 93 9.23 -15.70 1.68
N ASN A 94 10.45 -15.57 2.22
CA ASN A 94 11.35 -14.45 2.01
C ASN A 94 10.64 -13.08 2.19
N LEU A 95 9.86 -12.94 3.28
CA LEU A 95 9.02 -11.76 3.50
C LEU A 95 9.81 -10.46 3.61
N PHE A 96 11.07 -10.53 4.03
CA PHE A 96 11.93 -9.37 4.27
C PHE A 96 13.04 -9.21 3.22
N GLU A 97 13.06 -10.06 2.18
CA GLU A 97 13.96 -9.91 1.04
C GLU A 97 13.64 -8.65 0.24
N LYS A 98 14.67 -7.89 -0.13
CA LYS A 98 14.51 -6.70 -0.98
C LYS A 98 14.28 -7.11 -2.43
N LEU A 99 13.13 -6.75 -2.96
CA LEU A 99 12.68 -7.10 -4.30
C LEU A 99 12.19 -5.85 -5.04
N TYR A 100 12.28 -5.88 -6.36
CA TYR A 100 11.69 -4.84 -7.19
C TYR A 100 10.16 -4.96 -7.21
N PRO A 101 9.42 -3.90 -6.83
CA PRO A 101 7.95 -3.94 -6.77
C PRO A 101 7.28 -3.87 -8.14
N ALA A 102 7.95 -3.39 -9.17
CA ALA A 102 7.31 -3.01 -10.43
C ALA A 102 6.09 -2.10 -10.16
N SER A 103 5.02 -2.24 -10.95
CA SER A 103 3.82 -1.42 -10.83
C SER A 103 2.99 -1.63 -9.55
N THR A 104 3.37 -2.54 -8.62
CA THR A 104 2.74 -2.56 -7.29
C THR A 104 3.10 -1.31 -6.48
N THR A 105 4.17 -0.59 -6.83
CA THR A 105 4.48 0.79 -6.38
C THR A 105 3.28 1.72 -6.40
N LYS A 106 2.39 1.58 -7.41
CA LYS A 106 1.21 2.41 -7.61
C LYS A 106 0.16 2.29 -6.49
N ILE A 107 0.27 1.26 -5.65
CA ILE A 107 -0.53 1.13 -4.43
C ILE A 107 -0.22 2.29 -3.49
N LEU A 108 1.07 2.56 -3.23
CA LEU A 108 1.49 3.68 -2.37
C LEU A 108 1.16 5.03 -3.01
N THR A 109 1.36 5.15 -4.33
CA THR A 109 0.96 6.35 -5.08
C THR A 109 -0.52 6.64 -4.91
N ALA A 110 -1.40 5.65 -5.14
CA ALA A 110 -2.84 5.79 -4.97
C ALA A 110 -3.22 6.12 -3.52
N TYR A 111 -2.62 5.44 -2.55
CA TYR A 111 -2.84 5.67 -1.12
C TYR A 111 -2.58 7.13 -0.73
N ILE A 112 -1.43 7.69 -1.15
CA ILE A 112 -1.07 9.08 -0.86
C ILE A 112 -2.09 10.04 -1.49
N ILE A 113 -2.43 9.83 -2.75
CA ILE A 113 -3.35 10.70 -3.49
C ILE A 113 -4.76 10.67 -2.90
N ILE A 114 -5.32 9.47 -2.64
CA ILE A 114 -6.69 9.32 -2.10
C ILE A 114 -6.82 9.99 -0.73
N ARG A 115 -5.79 9.92 0.10
CA ARG A 115 -5.83 10.52 1.45
C ARG A 115 -5.72 12.04 1.46
N ASN A 116 -5.08 12.62 0.47
CA ASN A 116 -4.63 14.02 0.54
C ASN A 116 -5.26 14.93 -0.52
N CYS A 117 -5.92 14.38 -1.56
CA CYS A 117 -6.50 15.16 -2.65
C CYS A 117 -8.02 15.07 -2.69
N ASP A 118 -8.67 16.06 -3.29
CA ASP A 118 -10.04 15.96 -3.71
C ASP A 118 -10.09 15.17 -5.02
N LEU A 119 -10.85 14.07 -5.03
CA LEU A 119 -10.90 13.19 -6.19
C LEU A 119 -11.63 13.80 -7.40
N ASP A 120 -12.41 14.85 -7.18
CA ASP A 120 -13.14 15.56 -8.23
C ASP A 120 -12.36 16.78 -8.78
N ASP A 121 -11.17 17.09 -8.20
CA ASP A 121 -10.26 18.11 -8.74
C ASP A 121 -9.84 17.76 -10.16
N LYS A 122 -9.77 18.80 -11.01
CA LYS A 122 -9.34 18.66 -12.41
C LYS A 122 -7.85 18.90 -12.54
N VAL A 123 -7.17 17.98 -13.16
CA VAL A 123 -5.73 18.00 -13.43
C VAL A 123 -5.48 18.11 -14.92
N THR A 124 -4.64 19.04 -15.32
CA THR A 124 -4.16 19.16 -16.69
C THR A 124 -2.87 18.38 -16.85
N VAL A 125 -2.82 17.47 -17.82
CA VAL A 125 -1.64 16.67 -18.13
C VAL A 125 -0.55 17.56 -18.68
N SER A 126 0.60 17.59 -18.02
CA SER A 126 1.80 18.31 -18.49
C SER A 126 2.54 17.51 -19.57
N ALA A 127 3.30 18.17 -20.41
CA ALA A 127 4.19 17.49 -21.37
C ALA A 127 5.32 16.72 -20.66
N ASP A 128 5.80 17.24 -19.51
CA ASP A 128 6.90 16.63 -18.77
C ASP A 128 6.48 15.33 -18.10
N ALA A 129 5.26 15.26 -17.52
CA ALA A 129 4.74 14.03 -16.88
C ALA A 129 4.65 12.84 -17.82
N ILE A 130 4.44 13.07 -19.11
CA ILE A 130 4.29 12.01 -20.13
C ILE A 130 5.52 11.84 -21.02
N ALA A 131 6.61 12.59 -20.75
CA ALA A 131 7.83 12.48 -21.53
C ALA A 131 8.52 11.11 -21.31
N ASN A 132 9.21 10.63 -22.35
CA ASN A 132 10.09 9.44 -22.29
C ASN A 132 9.41 8.13 -21.81
N MET A 133 8.12 7.94 -22.13
CA MET A 133 7.33 6.77 -21.73
C MET A 133 7.16 5.72 -22.83
N ALA A 134 8.11 5.61 -23.77
CA ALA A 134 8.11 4.53 -24.74
C ALA A 134 8.14 3.17 -24.03
N ASP A 135 7.49 2.16 -24.63
CA ASP A 135 7.49 0.76 -24.19
C ASP A 135 7.00 0.48 -22.75
N SER A 136 6.24 1.40 -22.17
CA SER A 136 5.66 1.23 -20.82
C SER A 136 4.12 1.20 -20.83
N SER A 137 3.50 0.66 -19.78
CA SER A 137 2.04 0.70 -19.61
C SER A 137 1.54 2.15 -19.48
N LYS A 138 0.54 2.54 -20.28
CA LYS A 138 0.00 3.90 -20.33
C LYS A 138 -1.52 3.90 -20.43
N CYS A 139 -2.15 4.95 -19.90
CA CYS A 139 -3.54 5.31 -20.19
C CYS A 139 -3.70 5.88 -21.62
N GLY A 140 -2.62 6.36 -22.21
CA GLY A 140 -2.64 7.04 -23.51
C GLY A 140 -2.97 8.52 -23.39
N LEU A 141 -2.62 9.17 -22.29
CA LEU A 141 -2.83 10.59 -22.06
C LEU A 141 -1.93 11.45 -22.96
N ALA A 142 -2.44 12.60 -23.36
CA ALA A 142 -1.72 13.60 -24.13
C ALA A 142 -1.56 14.91 -23.34
N ALA A 143 -0.51 15.67 -23.65
CA ALA A 143 -0.31 16.98 -23.02
C ALA A 143 -1.51 17.90 -23.30
N GLY A 144 -2.01 18.52 -22.25
CA GLY A 144 -3.19 19.38 -22.30
C GLY A 144 -4.52 18.65 -22.08
N ASP A 145 -4.54 17.32 -21.94
CA ASP A 145 -5.73 16.60 -21.49
C ASP A 145 -6.11 17.05 -20.06
N VAL A 146 -7.40 17.11 -19.79
CA VAL A 146 -7.92 17.52 -18.48
C VAL A 146 -8.82 16.43 -17.92
N LEU A 147 -8.36 15.76 -16.86
CA LEU A 147 -9.03 14.65 -16.19
C LEU A 147 -9.28 14.99 -14.72
N THR A 148 -10.19 14.28 -14.07
CA THR A 148 -10.29 14.31 -12.62
C THR A 148 -9.18 13.48 -11.97
N VAL A 149 -8.86 13.77 -10.70
CA VAL A 149 -7.97 12.91 -9.90
C VAL A 149 -8.51 11.48 -9.86
N ARG A 150 -9.83 11.32 -9.76
CA ARG A 150 -10.53 10.03 -9.81
C ARG A 150 -10.26 9.27 -11.11
N ASP A 151 -10.41 9.92 -12.28
CA ASP A 151 -10.10 9.28 -13.57
C ASP A 151 -8.64 8.81 -13.61
N LEU A 152 -7.71 9.68 -13.18
CA LEU A 152 -6.28 9.35 -13.12
C LEU A 152 -5.99 8.15 -12.20
N LEU A 153 -6.69 8.03 -11.08
CA LEU A 153 -6.55 6.87 -10.17
C LEU A 153 -7.08 5.57 -10.80
N TYR A 154 -8.18 5.63 -11.56
CA TYR A 154 -8.64 4.48 -12.34
C TYR A 154 -7.61 4.08 -13.41
N GLY A 155 -7.06 5.01 -14.16
CA GLY A 155 -5.99 4.76 -15.11
C GLY A 155 -4.73 4.20 -14.44
N LEU A 156 -4.36 4.73 -13.27
CA LEU A 156 -3.23 4.28 -12.47
C LEU A 156 -3.35 2.80 -12.07
N LEU A 157 -4.51 2.39 -11.56
CA LEU A 157 -4.68 1.08 -10.92
C LEU A 157 -5.19 0.01 -11.88
N LEU A 158 -6.06 0.32 -12.85
CA LEU A 158 -6.61 -0.67 -13.79
C LEU A 158 -5.61 -1.02 -14.90
N VAL A 159 -5.28 -0.06 -15.76
CA VAL A 159 -4.33 -0.30 -16.88
C VAL A 159 -2.87 -0.12 -16.49
N SER A 160 -2.63 0.21 -15.21
CA SER A 160 -1.28 0.43 -14.70
C SER A 160 -0.55 1.60 -15.37
N GLY A 161 -1.28 2.69 -15.67
CA GLY A 161 -0.77 3.86 -16.39
C GLY A 161 0.40 4.54 -15.70
N ASN A 162 1.58 4.55 -16.34
CA ASN A 162 2.75 5.27 -15.86
C ASN A 162 2.59 6.78 -16.07
N ASP A 163 1.91 7.17 -17.15
CA ASP A 163 1.49 8.54 -17.44
C ASP A 163 0.59 9.08 -16.30
N ALA A 164 -0.44 8.34 -15.93
CA ALA A 164 -1.31 8.71 -14.80
C ALA A 164 -0.53 8.84 -13.48
N ALA A 165 0.43 7.92 -13.22
CA ALA A 165 1.27 7.99 -12.02
C ALA A 165 2.08 9.28 -11.95
N ASN A 166 2.73 9.66 -13.05
CA ASN A 166 3.55 10.86 -13.11
C ASN A 166 2.71 12.14 -13.03
N VAL A 167 1.55 12.16 -13.71
CA VAL A 167 0.61 13.30 -13.63
C VAL A 167 0.12 13.52 -12.20
N LEU A 168 -0.23 12.45 -11.48
CA LEU A 168 -0.64 12.52 -10.08
C LEU A 168 0.51 12.98 -9.18
N ALA A 169 1.74 12.49 -9.43
CA ALA A 169 2.93 12.90 -8.68
C ALA A 169 3.24 14.40 -8.86
N GLU A 170 3.21 14.91 -10.09
CA GLU A 170 3.38 16.34 -10.35
C GLU A 170 2.26 17.16 -9.74
N TYR A 171 1.01 16.73 -9.89
CA TYR A 171 -0.14 17.44 -9.34
C TYR A 171 -0.02 17.61 -7.82
N TYR A 172 0.35 16.57 -7.10
CA TYR A 172 0.44 16.56 -5.64
C TYR A 172 1.67 17.31 -5.13
N SER A 173 2.86 16.98 -5.65
CA SER A 173 4.15 17.44 -5.11
C SER A 173 4.86 18.49 -5.98
N GLY A 174 4.38 18.74 -7.18
CA GLY A 174 5.01 19.65 -8.16
C GLY A 174 6.18 19.03 -8.94
N SER A 175 6.65 17.82 -8.59
CA SER A 175 7.61 17.05 -9.36
C SER A 175 7.62 15.57 -8.93
N ILE A 176 8.11 14.69 -9.80
CA ILE A 176 8.24 13.25 -9.53
C ILE A 176 9.21 13.01 -8.36
N ASP A 177 10.34 13.72 -8.33
CA ASP A 177 11.36 13.56 -7.27
C ASP A 177 10.79 13.92 -5.89
N LYS A 178 10.08 15.04 -5.78
CA LYS A 178 9.43 15.44 -4.52
C LYS A 178 8.33 14.45 -4.11
N PHE A 179 7.64 13.86 -5.07
CA PHE A 179 6.68 12.81 -4.78
C PHE A 179 7.35 11.55 -4.27
N ALA A 180 8.52 11.18 -4.80
CA ALA A 180 9.31 10.07 -4.29
C ALA A 180 9.78 10.30 -2.84
N GLU A 181 10.19 11.54 -2.49
CA GLU A 181 10.49 11.90 -1.09
C GLU A 181 9.25 11.70 -0.20
N GLU A 182 8.07 12.10 -0.67
CA GLU A 182 6.81 11.89 0.03
C GLU A 182 6.48 10.41 0.19
N MET A 183 6.65 9.61 -0.87
CA MET A 183 6.46 8.15 -0.81
C MET A 183 7.32 7.50 0.28
N ASN A 184 8.60 7.88 0.35
CA ASN A 184 9.52 7.35 1.36
C ASN A 184 9.14 7.80 2.78
N ARG A 185 8.64 9.02 2.95
CA ARG A 185 8.13 9.51 4.22
C ARG A 185 6.91 8.73 4.68
N GLU A 186 5.93 8.52 3.78
CA GLU A 186 4.70 7.79 4.08
C GLU A 186 4.98 6.30 4.32
N ALA A 187 5.82 5.65 3.50
CA ALA A 187 6.23 4.26 3.70
C ALA A 187 6.83 4.06 5.11
N LYS A 188 7.73 4.95 5.50
CA LYS A 188 8.33 4.93 6.84
C LYS A 188 7.29 5.14 7.95
N ALA A 189 6.32 6.03 7.75
CA ALA A 189 5.24 6.28 8.72
C ALA A 189 4.34 5.05 8.91
N LEU A 190 4.16 4.25 7.86
CA LEU A 190 3.43 2.98 7.87
C LEU A 190 4.25 1.81 8.44
N GLY A 191 5.52 2.02 8.78
CA GLY A 191 6.44 0.98 9.27
C GLY A 191 7.16 0.20 8.15
N ALA A 192 6.95 0.54 6.88
CA ALA A 192 7.63 -0.05 5.72
C ALA A 192 9.05 0.52 5.58
N THR A 193 9.93 0.12 6.51
CA THR A 193 11.25 0.72 6.70
C THR A 193 12.35 0.07 5.87
N GLN A 194 12.07 -1.03 5.21
CA GLN A 194 13.00 -1.73 4.31
C GLN A 194 12.69 -1.46 2.82
N SER A 195 11.89 -0.43 2.55
CA SER A 195 11.51 0.02 1.22
C SER A 195 12.15 1.35 0.87
N HIS A 196 12.42 1.55 -0.41
CA HIS A 196 12.84 2.83 -0.97
C HIS A 196 12.23 3.03 -2.35
N PHE A 197 11.64 4.19 -2.58
CA PHE A 197 10.93 4.55 -3.80
C PHE A 197 11.58 5.77 -4.46
N VAL A 198 11.90 5.68 -5.75
CA VAL A 198 12.50 6.78 -6.52
C VAL A 198 11.59 7.32 -7.62
N ASN A 199 10.44 6.67 -7.84
CA ASN A 199 9.43 7.11 -8.79
C ASN A 199 8.03 6.65 -8.38
N ALA A 200 6.99 7.26 -8.97
CA ALA A 200 5.58 7.00 -8.65
C ALA A 200 4.99 5.78 -9.37
N ASN A 201 5.69 5.19 -10.33
CA ASN A 201 5.13 4.23 -11.29
C ASN A 201 5.71 2.81 -11.19
N GLY A 202 6.90 2.64 -10.57
CA GLY A 202 7.56 1.36 -10.39
C GLY A 202 8.44 0.92 -11.57
N LEU A 203 8.86 1.87 -12.42
CA LEU A 203 9.91 1.58 -13.40
C LEU A 203 11.23 1.23 -12.68
N PRO A 204 12.04 0.32 -13.26
CA PRO A 204 13.22 -0.18 -12.60
C PRO A 204 14.26 0.90 -12.31
N ASP A 205 14.78 0.86 -11.11
CA ASP A 205 15.95 1.60 -10.63
C ASP A 205 16.58 0.77 -9.51
N ASP A 206 17.89 0.76 -9.39
CA ASP A 206 18.60 -0.06 -8.39
C ASP A 206 18.22 0.35 -6.95
N ASP A 207 17.85 1.62 -6.77
CA ASP A 207 17.39 2.15 -5.48
C ASP A 207 15.87 2.09 -5.30
N HIS A 208 15.11 1.46 -6.23
CA HIS A 208 13.67 1.30 -6.15
C HIS A 208 13.28 -0.12 -5.73
N TYR A 209 13.10 -0.35 -4.45
CA TYR A 209 12.83 -1.67 -3.88
C TYR A 209 11.82 -1.63 -2.73
N THR A 210 11.25 -2.78 -2.44
CA THR A 210 10.38 -3.05 -1.28
C THR A 210 10.60 -4.48 -0.80
N THR A 211 9.89 -4.88 0.24
CA THR A 211 9.77 -6.28 0.67
C THR A 211 8.31 -6.73 0.61
N VAL A 212 8.06 -8.03 0.67
CA VAL A 212 6.69 -8.56 0.75
C VAL A 212 5.99 -8.02 1.99
N TYR A 213 6.70 -7.98 3.12
CA TYR A 213 6.15 -7.48 4.39
C TYR A 213 5.88 -5.97 4.37
N ASP A 214 6.80 -5.17 3.84
CA ASP A 214 6.58 -3.73 3.71
C ASP A 214 5.39 -3.40 2.80
N MET A 215 5.25 -4.13 1.68
CA MET A 215 4.09 -3.96 0.81
C MET A 215 2.78 -4.41 1.49
N TYR A 216 2.81 -5.43 2.35
CA TYR A 216 1.67 -5.78 3.20
C TYR A 216 1.30 -4.59 4.09
N LEU A 217 2.28 -3.95 4.76
CA LEU A 217 2.03 -2.78 5.63
C LEU A 217 1.40 -1.62 4.85
N ILE A 218 1.87 -1.36 3.64
CA ILE A 218 1.32 -0.31 2.77
C ILE A 218 -0.09 -0.67 2.29
N PHE A 219 -0.28 -1.90 1.82
CA PHE A 219 -1.53 -2.31 1.21
C PHE A 219 -2.67 -2.45 2.21
N GLN A 220 -2.40 -2.95 3.42
CA GLN A 220 -3.40 -3.06 4.48
C GLN A 220 -3.96 -1.69 4.89
N GLU A 221 -3.15 -0.61 4.81
CA GLU A 221 -3.63 0.76 5.04
C GLU A 221 -4.41 1.31 3.84
N ALA A 222 -3.97 1.00 2.62
CA ALA A 222 -4.67 1.45 1.42
C ALA A 222 -6.11 0.92 1.36
N ILE A 223 -6.33 -0.35 1.71
CA ILE A 223 -7.67 -0.97 1.73
C ILE A 223 -8.56 -0.53 2.91
N GLN A 224 -8.09 0.33 3.82
CA GLN A 224 -8.98 0.99 4.79
C GLN A 224 -9.85 2.07 4.14
N THR A 225 -9.56 2.47 2.92
CA THR A 225 -10.28 3.52 2.20
C THR A 225 -11.21 2.92 1.17
N GLN A 226 -12.51 3.25 1.24
CA GLN A 226 -13.51 2.70 0.32
C GLN A 226 -13.21 3.08 -1.14
N ASP A 227 -12.79 4.34 -1.42
CA ASP A 227 -12.41 4.76 -2.77
C ASP A 227 -11.30 3.87 -3.36
N PHE A 228 -10.32 3.45 -2.56
CA PHE A 228 -9.28 2.54 -3.03
C PHE A 228 -9.84 1.14 -3.36
N ILE A 229 -10.69 0.60 -2.47
CA ILE A 229 -11.35 -0.70 -2.69
C ILE A 229 -12.20 -0.66 -3.96
N ASP A 230 -13.01 0.39 -4.14
CA ASP A 230 -13.88 0.53 -5.30
C ASP A 230 -13.09 0.52 -6.61
N ILE A 231 -11.95 1.23 -6.64
CA ILE A 231 -11.09 1.26 -7.82
C ILE A 231 -10.46 -0.11 -8.10
N ILE A 232 -9.84 -0.77 -7.11
CA ILE A 232 -9.19 -2.07 -7.32
C ILE A 232 -10.18 -3.21 -7.59
N HIS A 233 -11.46 -3.05 -7.21
CA HIS A 233 -12.54 -3.99 -7.50
C HIS A 233 -13.11 -3.82 -8.91
N THR A 234 -12.87 -2.67 -9.54
CA THR A 234 -13.45 -2.35 -10.85
C THR A 234 -12.79 -3.17 -11.96
N LYS A 235 -13.63 -3.84 -12.75
CA LYS A 235 -13.20 -4.60 -13.92
C LYS A 235 -12.86 -3.72 -15.10
N SER A 236 -13.71 -2.72 -15.36
CA SER A 236 -13.61 -1.80 -16.50
C SER A 236 -14.17 -0.44 -16.12
N TYR A 237 -13.51 0.63 -16.58
CA TYR A 237 -13.89 2.01 -16.32
C TYR A 237 -13.87 2.82 -17.62
N ASP A 238 -14.97 3.52 -17.90
CA ASP A 238 -15.08 4.44 -19.05
C ASP A 238 -14.71 5.86 -18.60
N ALA A 239 -13.48 6.26 -18.87
CA ALA A 239 -13.00 7.60 -18.59
C ALA A 239 -13.50 8.58 -19.68
N ALA A 240 -14.15 9.66 -19.25
CA ALA A 240 -14.62 10.72 -20.15
C ALA A 240 -14.00 12.06 -19.74
N TYR A 241 -13.08 12.58 -20.56
CA TYR A 241 -12.29 13.76 -20.24
C TYR A 241 -12.18 14.70 -21.44
N GLN A 242 -11.62 15.89 -21.23
CA GLN A 242 -11.40 16.88 -22.29
C GLN A 242 -9.96 16.84 -22.77
N ASN A 243 -9.77 16.80 -24.10
CA ASN A 243 -8.44 16.96 -24.67
C ASN A 243 -8.01 18.45 -24.72
N ALA A 244 -6.77 18.71 -25.13
CA ALA A 244 -6.20 20.05 -25.24
C ALA A 244 -7.02 21.02 -26.14
N SER A 245 -7.83 20.48 -27.05
CA SER A 245 -8.72 21.28 -27.91
C SER A 245 -10.13 21.49 -27.32
N GLY A 246 -10.37 21.00 -26.09
CA GLY A 246 -11.67 21.08 -25.42
C GLY A 246 -12.71 20.06 -25.89
N ASN A 247 -12.33 19.11 -26.74
CA ASN A 247 -13.22 18.03 -27.16
C ASN A 247 -13.26 16.92 -26.11
N THR A 248 -14.44 16.32 -25.92
CA THR A 248 -14.59 15.14 -25.05
C THR A 248 -13.95 13.93 -25.72
N VAL A 249 -13.09 13.24 -24.97
CA VAL A 249 -12.49 11.95 -25.32
C VAL A 249 -13.05 10.91 -24.35
N THR A 250 -13.38 9.74 -24.86
CA THR A 250 -13.79 8.58 -24.04
C THR A 250 -12.85 7.43 -24.29
N GLN A 251 -12.32 6.84 -23.21
CA GLN A 251 -11.47 5.66 -23.25
C GLN A 251 -11.95 4.64 -22.22
N THR A 252 -11.94 3.37 -22.60
CA THR A 252 -12.25 2.27 -21.69
C THR A 252 -10.95 1.67 -21.16
N TRP A 253 -10.80 1.63 -19.84
CA TRP A 253 -9.66 1.05 -19.15
C TRP A 253 -10.06 -0.24 -18.46
N GLU A 254 -9.44 -1.34 -18.84
CA GLU A 254 -9.70 -2.66 -18.26
C GLU A 254 -8.64 -3.05 -17.24
N SER A 255 -9.07 -3.75 -16.19
CA SER A 255 -8.18 -4.24 -15.14
C SER A 255 -7.20 -5.27 -15.69
N THR A 256 -5.92 -5.12 -15.32
CA THR A 256 -4.86 -6.10 -15.59
C THR A 256 -4.93 -7.32 -14.68
N ASN A 257 -5.76 -7.29 -13.63
CA ASN A 257 -5.95 -8.39 -12.70
C ASN A 257 -6.79 -9.50 -13.35
N ARG A 258 -6.17 -10.68 -13.57
CA ARG A 258 -6.82 -11.80 -14.28
C ARG A 258 -7.98 -12.44 -13.54
N TYR A 259 -8.08 -12.28 -12.24
CA TYR A 259 -9.27 -12.71 -11.49
C TYR A 259 -10.49 -11.86 -11.87
N LEU A 260 -10.32 -10.52 -11.92
CA LEU A 260 -11.41 -9.61 -12.23
C LEU A 260 -11.86 -9.68 -13.69
N ASN A 261 -10.92 -9.90 -14.63
CA ASN A 261 -11.26 -9.98 -16.06
C ASN A 261 -11.61 -11.41 -16.53
N GLY A 262 -11.65 -12.40 -15.60
CA GLY A 262 -12.08 -13.77 -15.86
C GLY A 262 -11.05 -14.66 -16.56
N GLN A 263 -9.79 -14.21 -16.69
CA GLN A 263 -8.71 -15.01 -17.29
C GLN A 263 -8.09 -16.03 -16.32
N THR A 264 -8.33 -15.89 -15.02
CA THR A 264 -7.89 -16.81 -13.97
C THR A 264 -9.06 -17.03 -13.02
N LYS A 265 -9.34 -18.31 -12.70
CA LYS A 265 -10.36 -18.67 -11.72
C LYS A 265 -9.79 -18.56 -10.32
N GLU A 266 -10.56 -17.96 -9.41
CA GLU A 266 -10.25 -17.96 -7.97
C GLU A 266 -10.33 -19.37 -7.38
N PRO A 267 -9.56 -19.67 -6.32
CA PRO A 267 -9.73 -20.91 -5.56
C PRO A 267 -11.15 -21.04 -4.98
N GLU A 268 -11.58 -22.26 -4.74
CA GLU A 268 -12.83 -22.53 -4.02
C GLU A 268 -12.77 -21.88 -2.63
N ASP A 269 -13.89 -21.32 -2.19
CA ASP A 269 -14.02 -20.66 -0.88
C ASP A 269 -13.23 -19.32 -0.74
N ILE A 270 -12.60 -18.79 -1.80
CA ILE A 270 -11.94 -17.49 -1.85
C ILE A 270 -12.68 -16.57 -2.82
N THR A 271 -12.98 -15.35 -2.37
CA THR A 271 -13.51 -14.28 -3.22
C THR A 271 -12.47 -13.18 -3.34
N VAL A 272 -11.93 -12.99 -4.54
CA VAL A 272 -10.97 -11.90 -4.81
C VAL A 272 -11.71 -10.57 -4.92
N VAL A 273 -11.43 -9.65 -4.02
CA VAL A 273 -11.98 -8.29 -4.05
C VAL A 273 -11.26 -7.46 -5.11
N GLY A 274 -9.95 -7.52 -5.15
CA GLY A 274 -9.16 -6.75 -6.10
C GLY A 274 -7.67 -6.77 -5.79
N GLY A 275 -6.93 -5.89 -6.45
CA GLY A 275 -5.50 -5.80 -6.20
C GLY A 275 -4.72 -5.16 -7.32
N LYS A 276 -3.40 -5.29 -7.29
CA LYS A 276 -2.50 -4.67 -8.27
C LYS A 276 -1.47 -5.66 -8.80
N THR A 277 -1.36 -5.72 -10.13
CA THR A 277 -0.30 -6.45 -10.83
C THR A 277 0.93 -5.56 -11.06
N GLY A 278 2.10 -6.16 -11.16
CA GLY A 278 3.34 -5.50 -11.57
C GLY A 278 4.18 -6.43 -12.45
N THR A 279 4.88 -5.86 -13.42
CA THR A 279 5.80 -6.63 -14.25
C THR A 279 6.87 -5.71 -14.84
N THR A 280 8.14 -6.09 -14.67
CA THR A 280 9.30 -5.58 -15.40
C THR A 280 10.27 -6.74 -15.60
N ASN A 281 11.26 -6.58 -16.47
CA ASN A 281 12.29 -7.62 -16.63
C ASN A 281 13.05 -7.89 -15.32
N ALA A 282 13.33 -6.85 -14.52
CA ALA A 282 14.04 -6.98 -13.26
C ALA A 282 13.14 -7.57 -12.14
N ALA A 283 11.89 -7.15 -12.10
CA ALA A 283 10.95 -7.56 -11.05
C ALA A 283 10.29 -8.93 -11.30
N GLY A 284 10.36 -9.47 -12.52
CA GLY A 284 9.52 -10.62 -12.88
C GLY A 284 8.03 -10.26 -12.80
N TYR A 285 7.21 -11.18 -12.36
CA TYR A 285 5.77 -11.00 -12.22
C TYR A 285 5.38 -10.83 -10.75
N CYS A 286 4.69 -9.74 -10.45
CA CYS A 286 4.28 -9.34 -9.11
C CYS A 286 2.76 -9.21 -9.02
N LEU A 287 2.18 -9.61 -7.89
CA LEU A 287 0.75 -9.51 -7.61
C LEU A 287 0.52 -9.25 -6.13
N VAL A 288 -0.29 -8.25 -5.84
CA VAL A 288 -0.82 -7.95 -4.51
C VAL A 288 -2.33 -8.06 -4.57
N LEU A 289 -2.94 -8.86 -3.71
CA LEU A 289 -4.38 -9.11 -3.69
C LEU A 289 -5.00 -8.84 -2.33
N TYR A 290 -6.21 -8.31 -2.35
CA TYR A 290 -7.17 -8.35 -1.27
C TYR A 290 -8.27 -9.35 -1.62
N SER A 291 -8.56 -10.26 -0.72
CA SER A 291 -9.60 -11.29 -0.88
C SER A 291 -10.32 -11.55 0.44
N LYS A 292 -11.45 -12.24 0.36
CA LYS A 292 -12.16 -12.76 1.52
C LYS A 292 -12.20 -14.27 1.44
N ASN A 293 -12.01 -14.94 2.58
CA ASN A 293 -12.19 -16.37 2.69
C ASN A 293 -13.68 -16.72 2.94
N LYS A 294 -14.00 -18.00 3.04
CA LYS A 294 -15.35 -18.53 3.30
C LYS A 294 -15.98 -18.03 4.60
N LYS A 295 -15.16 -17.69 5.61
CA LYS A 295 -15.62 -17.17 6.90
C LYS A 295 -15.91 -15.66 6.81
N GLY A 296 -15.48 -14.99 5.74
CA GLY A 296 -15.54 -13.55 5.55
C GLY A 296 -14.32 -12.82 6.09
N ASP A 297 -13.26 -13.54 6.49
CA ASP A 297 -12.03 -12.93 6.96
C ASP A 297 -11.32 -12.19 5.82
N ASP A 298 -10.72 -11.06 6.16
CA ASP A 298 -9.99 -10.21 5.24
C ASP A 298 -8.55 -10.72 5.05
N ILE A 299 -8.22 -11.10 3.82
CA ILE A 299 -6.93 -11.72 3.46
C ILE A 299 -6.16 -10.82 2.50
N VAL A 300 -4.93 -10.49 2.85
CA VAL A 300 -3.94 -9.91 1.94
C VAL A 300 -2.96 -11.01 1.52
N SER A 301 -2.74 -11.14 0.22
CA SER A 301 -1.77 -12.09 -0.33
C SER A 301 -0.89 -11.41 -1.37
N ILE A 302 0.40 -11.73 -1.33
CA ILE A 302 1.42 -11.09 -2.16
C ILE A 302 2.33 -12.16 -2.76
N VAL A 303 2.63 -12.04 -4.05
CA VAL A 303 3.64 -12.83 -4.76
C VAL A 303 4.54 -11.88 -5.52
N TYR A 304 5.84 -11.97 -5.29
CA TYR A 304 6.87 -11.15 -5.92
C TYR A 304 7.90 -11.99 -6.66
N LYS A 305 8.36 -11.44 -7.78
CA LYS A 305 9.36 -12.05 -8.66
C LYS A 305 8.99 -13.46 -9.12
N GLY A 306 7.72 -13.62 -9.54
CA GLY A 306 7.26 -14.83 -10.23
C GLY A 306 8.03 -15.05 -11.53
N LYS A 307 8.42 -16.30 -11.80
CA LYS A 307 9.20 -16.68 -12.99
C LYS A 307 8.43 -16.41 -14.28
N THR A 308 7.17 -16.77 -14.28
CA THR A 308 6.22 -16.47 -15.36
C THR A 308 4.91 -15.93 -14.77
N ARG A 309 4.09 -15.32 -15.62
CA ARG A 309 2.75 -14.90 -15.23
C ARG A 309 1.89 -16.09 -14.76
N SER A 310 2.03 -17.22 -15.42
CA SER A 310 1.31 -18.46 -15.04
C SER A 310 1.75 -18.96 -13.68
N ASP A 311 3.06 -19.02 -13.43
CA ASP A 311 3.61 -19.48 -12.15
C ASP A 311 3.15 -18.58 -11.00
N MET A 312 3.17 -17.26 -11.19
CA MET A 312 2.69 -16.30 -10.20
C MET A 312 1.20 -16.55 -9.82
N TYR A 313 0.31 -16.73 -10.80
CA TYR A 313 -1.10 -17.02 -10.51
C TYR A 313 -1.31 -18.43 -9.96
N THR A 314 -0.51 -19.41 -10.38
CA THR A 314 -0.55 -20.77 -9.84
C THR A 314 -0.14 -20.78 -8.37
N LEU A 315 0.98 -20.13 -8.02
CA LEU A 315 1.40 -20.02 -6.63
C LEU A 315 0.38 -19.23 -5.80
N MET A 316 -0.16 -18.13 -6.32
CA MET A 316 -1.21 -17.35 -5.65
C MET A 316 -2.44 -18.24 -5.32
N ASN A 317 -2.91 -19.04 -6.28
CA ASN A 317 -4.01 -19.98 -6.04
C ASN A 317 -3.65 -21.03 -4.97
N GLN A 318 -2.44 -21.57 -5.02
CA GLN A 318 -2.00 -22.58 -4.04
C GLN A 318 -1.92 -22.01 -2.62
N ILE A 319 -1.30 -20.82 -2.43
CA ILE A 319 -1.17 -20.23 -1.10
C ILE A 319 -2.54 -19.82 -0.53
N LEU A 320 -3.45 -19.32 -1.36
CA LEU A 320 -4.82 -18.99 -0.94
C LEU A 320 -5.61 -20.25 -0.59
N SER A 321 -5.61 -21.29 -1.43
CA SER A 321 -6.37 -22.51 -1.18
C SER A 321 -5.84 -23.33 0.00
N THR A 322 -4.53 -23.28 0.27
CA THR A 322 -3.90 -24.07 1.33
C THR A 322 -3.97 -23.39 2.69
N PHE A 323 -3.82 -22.07 2.74
CA PHE A 323 -3.58 -21.37 3.99
C PHE A 323 -4.67 -20.35 4.37
N ALA A 324 -5.50 -19.88 3.43
CA ALA A 324 -6.47 -18.83 3.69
C ALA A 324 -7.92 -19.34 3.91
N ASN A 325 -8.16 -20.65 3.93
CA ASN A 325 -9.49 -21.26 4.10
C ASN A 325 -9.88 -21.50 5.56
#